data_4bc03ba1b4c560a2a75371d58dd8f42b
#
_entry.id   4bc03ba1b4c560a2a75371d58dd8f42b
#
_cell.length_a   1.000
_cell.length_b   1.000
_cell.length_c   1.000
_cell.angle_alpha   90.00
_cell.angle_beta   90.00
_cell.angle_gamma   90.00
#
_symmetry.space_group_name_H-M   'P 1'
#
loop_
_entity.id
_entity.type
_entity.pdbx_description
1 polymer ?
#
loop_
_entity_poly.entity_id
_entity_poly.type
_entity_poly.pdbx_seq_one_letter_code
_entity_poly.pdbx_strand_id
1 'polypeptide(L)'
;VTIAIQEELPGTKEPARSVSFSQKRILRWIMDLWAPDGFELDPTYARGAMYRGGDIPQPRWKFDLAPSIPGVEKADVRSLPLESGIVASTMFDPPFLHHAGEGSRMGALYASYFNQRELHAMYADALRELWRVAAPAGILAFKCQALIEAGKFVATDCAVLGMAVKVGWVDVDRFTLVSKNRIKGHNHDRQVHSRRYDSTFWVFQRPRGRVRSFMAGAP
;
A
#
# COMPACT_ATOMS: atom_id res chain seq x y z
N VAL A 1 26.57 25.91 5.16
CA VAL A 1 25.57 25.68 6.22
C VAL A 1 25.75 24.26 6.67
N THR A 2 26.42 24.04 7.80
CA THR A 2 26.62 22.72 8.40
C THR A 2 25.33 22.37 9.13
N ILE A 3 24.62 21.37 8.64
CA ILE A 3 23.46 20.82 9.38
C ILE A 3 24.06 19.97 10.51
N ALA A 4 23.92 20.45 11.75
CA ALA A 4 24.27 19.68 12.92
C ALA A 4 23.36 18.43 12.97
N ILE A 5 23.98 17.25 12.86
CA ILE A 5 23.33 15.99 13.14
C ILE A 5 23.13 15.98 14.65
N GLN A 6 21.89 16.04 15.13
CA GLN A 6 21.60 15.83 16.55
C GLN A 6 22.11 14.44 16.94
N GLU A 7 23.01 14.39 17.93
CA GLU A 7 23.41 13.13 18.56
C GLU A 7 22.18 12.47 19.17
N GLU A 8 21.91 11.24 18.76
CA GLU A 8 20.80 10.45 19.30
C GLU A 8 21.10 10.13 20.79
N LEU A 9 20.21 10.53 21.67
CA LEU A 9 20.27 10.13 23.08
C LEU A 9 20.08 8.61 23.19
N PRO A 10 20.84 7.92 24.05
CA PRO A 10 20.71 6.46 24.24
C PRO A 10 19.27 6.11 24.64
N GLY A 11 18.61 5.24 23.84
CA GLY A 11 17.25 4.77 24.11
C GLY A 11 16.15 5.44 23.30
N THR A 12 16.43 6.44 22.45
CA THR A 12 15.45 7.02 21.53
C THR A 12 15.32 6.17 20.26
N LYS A 13 14.09 5.80 19.90
CA LYS A 13 13.83 5.21 18.58
C LYS A 13 14.28 6.17 17.48
N GLU A 14 14.90 5.64 16.42
CA GLU A 14 15.26 6.45 15.25
C GLU A 14 14.00 7.20 14.77
N PRO A 15 14.07 8.54 14.59
CA PRO A 15 12.90 9.31 14.15
C PRO A 15 12.43 8.83 12.78
N ALA A 16 11.12 8.70 12.61
CA ALA A 16 10.51 8.32 11.36
C ALA A 16 10.81 9.36 10.27
N ARG A 17 11.15 8.89 9.07
CA ARG A 17 11.43 9.74 7.91
C ARG A 17 10.46 9.38 6.79
N SER A 18 10.05 10.35 6.00
CA SER A 18 9.13 10.14 4.89
C SER A 18 9.73 9.35 3.71
N VAL A 19 11.05 9.10 3.70
CA VAL A 19 11.76 8.42 2.61
C VAL A 19 12.73 7.38 3.15
N SER A 20 12.76 6.19 2.54
CA SER A 20 13.72 5.12 2.86
C SER A 20 14.05 4.25 1.65
N PHE A 21 15.24 3.64 1.67
CA PHE A 21 15.62 2.54 0.76
C PHE A 21 15.23 1.16 1.31
N SER A 22 14.62 1.09 2.49
CA SER A 22 14.22 -0.14 3.16
C SER A 22 12.73 -0.16 3.42
N GLN A 23 12.03 -1.10 2.79
CA GLN A 23 10.61 -1.33 3.04
C GLN A 23 10.32 -1.68 4.51
N LYS A 24 11.16 -2.54 5.11
CA LYS A 24 11.02 -2.90 6.53
C LYS A 24 11.09 -1.69 7.46
N ARG A 25 11.99 -0.73 7.16
CA ARG A 25 12.10 0.50 7.94
C ARG A 25 10.84 1.35 7.82
N ILE A 26 10.28 1.51 6.62
CA ILE A 26 9.00 2.21 6.41
C ILE A 26 7.87 1.53 7.19
N LEU A 27 7.76 0.20 7.12
CA LEU A 27 6.72 -0.53 7.85
C LEU A 27 6.86 -0.35 9.37
N ARG A 28 8.09 -0.36 9.91
CA ARG A 28 8.33 -0.06 11.33
C ARG A 28 7.89 1.36 11.69
N TRP A 29 8.21 2.36 10.88
CA TRP A 29 7.78 3.74 11.12
C TRP A 29 6.26 3.89 11.06
N ILE A 30 5.60 3.22 10.12
CA ILE A 30 4.13 3.19 10.08
C ILE A 30 3.57 2.55 11.36
N MET A 31 4.16 1.45 11.81
CA MET A 31 3.75 0.80 13.06
C MET A 31 4.00 1.69 14.27
N ASP A 32 5.20 2.26 14.40
CA ASP A 32 5.55 3.12 15.54
C ASP A 32 4.63 4.35 15.67
N LEU A 33 4.15 4.89 14.55
CA LEU A 33 3.32 6.10 14.53
C LEU A 33 1.81 5.81 14.54
N TRP A 34 1.37 4.75 13.85
CA TRP A 34 -0.03 4.57 13.49
C TRP A 34 -0.63 3.21 13.86
N ALA A 35 0.17 2.15 13.97
CA ALA A 35 -0.28 0.77 14.22
C ALA A 35 0.67 0.04 15.18
N PRO A 36 0.77 0.48 16.46
CA PRO A 36 1.80 0.01 17.39
C PRO A 36 1.73 -1.50 17.67
N ASP A 37 0.57 -2.11 17.53
CA ASP A 37 0.37 -3.56 17.70
C ASP A 37 0.67 -4.37 16.42
N GLY A 38 1.11 -3.71 15.35
CA GLY A 38 1.33 -4.28 14.03
C GLY A 38 0.09 -4.22 13.13
N PHE A 39 0.15 -4.89 11.99
CA PHE A 39 -0.98 -5.00 11.08
C PHE A 39 -1.81 -6.25 11.42
N GLU A 40 -3.11 -6.09 11.63
CA GLU A 40 -4.01 -7.22 11.90
C GLU A 40 -4.45 -7.96 10.64
N LEU A 41 -4.58 -7.23 9.53
CA LEU A 41 -5.04 -7.76 8.24
C LEU A 41 -4.00 -7.50 7.14
N ASP A 42 -3.73 -8.54 6.34
CA ASP A 42 -3.09 -8.43 5.04
C ASP A 42 -3.91 -9.23 4.01
N PRO A 43 -4.71 -8.55 3.16
CA PRO A 43 -5.55 -9.20 2.15
C PRO A 43 -4.80 -9.52 0.85
N THR A 44 -3.50 -9.25 0.80
CA THR A 44 -2.59 -9.52 -0.32
C THR A 44 -1.31 -10.19 0.14
N TYR A 45 -1.45 -11.10 1.12
CA TYR A 45 -0.33 -11.66 1.87
C TYR A 45 0.70 -12.41 1.01
N ALA A 46 0.28 -13.01 -0.10
CA ALA A 46 1.11 -13.80 -1.02
C ALA A 46 1.94 -14.86 -0.28
N ARG A 47 3.25 -14.66 -0.17
CA ARG A 47 4.19 -15.52 0.57
C ARG A 47 4.76 -14.86 1.83
N GLY A 48 4.16 -13.79 2.30
CA GLY A 48 4.55 -13.08 3.52
C GLY A 48 5.95 -12.49 3.50
N ALA A 49 6.43 -12.05 2.33
CA ALA A 49 7.79 -11.52 2.18
C ALA A 49 8.06 -10.30 3.07
N MET A 50 7.06 -9.49 3.35
CA MET A 50 7.15 -8.32 4.22
C MET A 50 7.46 -8.68 5.67
N TYR A 51 7.00 -9.84 6.12
CA TYR A 51 7.04 -10.30 7.52
C TYR A 51 8.21 -11.23 7.83
N ARG A 52 9.05 -11.53 6.83
CA ARG A 52 10.22 -12.40 7.03
C ARG A 52 11.26 -11.75 7.92
N GLY A 53 11.83 -12.54 8.84
CA GLY A 53 12.88 -12.09 9.76
C GLY A 53 12.35 -11.55 11.09
N GLY A 54 11.05 -11.61 11.37
CA GLY A 54 10.48 -11.34 12.69
C GLY A 54 10.39 -9.88 13.11
N ASP A 55 10.89 -8.95 12.31
CA ASP A 55 10.88 -7.51 12.64
C ASP A 55 9.49 -6.88 12.55
N ILE A 56 8.64 -7.43 11.69
CA ILE A 56 7.24 -7.02 11.51
C ILE A 56 6.38 -8.18 11.98
N PRO A 57 5.48 -7.98 12.95
CA PRO A 57 4.58 -9.02 13.45
C PRO A 57 3.71 -9.59 12.34
N GLN A 58 3.42 -10.89 12.44
CA GLN A 58 2.53 -11.56 11.50
C GLN A 58 1.10 -11.07 11.67
N PRO A 59 0.37 -10.75 10.58
CA PRO A 59 -1.02 -10.37 10.70
C PRO A 59 -1.87 -11.55 11.20
N ARG A 60 -2.93 -11.24 11.93
CA ARG A 60 -3.93 -12.21 12.37
C ARG A 60 -4.68 -12.80 11.20
N TRP A 61 -5.15 -11.95 10.28
CA TRP A 61 -5.89 -12.34 9.08
C TRP A 61 -5.02 -12.20 7.85
N LYS A 62 -4.81 -13.32 7.17
CA LYS A 62 -3.96 -13.45 5.98
C LYS A 62 -4.80 -13.99 4.85
N PHE A 63 -5.08 -13.14 3.87
CA PHE A 63 -5.83 -13.54 2.69
C PHE A 63 -5.01 -13.33 1.42
N ASP A 64 -5.38 -14.08 0.41
CA ASP A 64 -4.88 -13.90 -0.95
C ASP A 64 -5.91 -14.45 -1.94
N LEU A 65 -6.00 -13.88 -3.13
CA LEU A 65 -6.89 -14.37 -4.18
C LEU A 65 -6.49 -15.78 -4.66
N ALA A 66 -5.19 -16.08 -4.63
CA ALA A 66 -4.60 -17.37 -5.02
C ALA A 66 -3.51 -17.81 -4.02
N PRO A 67 -3.90 -18.22 -2.79
CA PRO A 67 -2.95 -18.56 -1.75
C PRO A 67 -2.04 -19.71 -2.17
N SER A 68 -0.74 -19.57 -1.93
CA SER A 68 0.30 -20.52 -2.34
C SER A 68 1.07 -21.14 -1.17
N ILE A 69 0.71 -20.78 0.07
CA ILE A 69 1.34 -21.31 1.29
C ILE A 69 0.29 -21.60 2.36
N PRO A 70 0.53 -22.56 3.27
CA PRO A 70 -0.35 -22.84 4.40
C PRO A 70 -0.56 -21.63 5.31
N GLY A 71 -1.76 -21.53 5.92
CA GLY A 71 -2.09 -20.46 6.86
C GLY A 71 -2.49 -19.13 6.18
N VAL A 72 -2.62 -19.12 4.86
CA VAL A 72 -3.23 -18.03 4.10
C VAL A 72 -4.55 -18.53 3.53
N GLU A 73 -5.63 -17.82 3.80
CA GLU A 73 -6.97 -18.16 3.35
C GLU A 73 -7.26 -17.53 1.99
N LYS A 74 -8.07 -18.22 1.18
CA LYS A 74 -8.50 -17.68 -0.11
C LYS A 74 -9.62 -16.68 0.08
N ALA A 75 -9.38 -15.42 -0.30
CA ALA A 75 -10.41 -14.39 -0.37
C ALA A 75 -10.08 -13.34 -1.43
N ASP A 76 -11.11 -12.71 -1.94
CA ASP A 76 -10.99 -11.51 -2.76
C ASP A 76 -11.05 -10.30 -1.83
N VAL A 77 -10.07 -9.40 -1.93
CA VAL A 77 -10.03 -8.17 -1.12
C VAL A 77 -11.27 -7.29 -1.28
N ARG A 78 -12.03 -7.46 -2.37
CA ARG A 78 -13.29 -6.76 -2.63
C ARG A 78 -14.48 -7.32 -1.87
N SER A 79 -14.31 -8.49 -1.22
CA SER A 79 -15.35 -9.19 -0.44
C SER A 79 -14.70 -10.11 0.58
N LEU A 80 -14.26 -9.53 1.70
CA LEU A 80 -13.55 -10.26 2.76
C LEU A 80 -14.53 -10.99 3.69
N PRO A 81 -14.23 -12.22 4.15
CA PRO A 81 -15.05 -12.97 5.08
C PRO A 81 -14.89 -12.45 6.52
N LEU A 82 -14.97 -11.16 6.71
CA LEU A 82 -14.82 -10.46 7.98
C LEU A 82 -16.06 -9.61 8.27
N GLU A 83 -16.39 -9.48 9.55
CA GLU A 83 -17.43 -8.55 10.01
C GLU A 83 -17.02 -7.10 9.78
N SER A 84 -18.02 -6.22 9.75
CA SER A 84 -17.79 -4.78 9.60
C SER A 84 -17.22 -4.19 10.90
N GLY A 85 -16.21 -3.32 10.75
CA GLY A 85 -15.74 -2.49 11.85
C GLY A 85 -14.85 -3.20 12.89
N ILE A 86 -14.23 -4.34 12.54
CA ILE A 86 -13.43 -5.13 13.50
C ILE A 86 -11.91 -5.02 13.33
N VAL A 87 -11.42 -4.52 12.18
CA VAL A 87 -9.99 -4.49 11.86
C VAL A 87 -9.37 -3.17 12.27
N ALA A 88 -8.43 -3.19 13.21
CA ALA A 88 -7.75 -1.98 13.67
C ALA A 88 -6.65 -1.50 12.70
N SER A 89 -6.02 -2.41 11.96
CA SER A 89 -4.91 -2.05 11.07
C SER A 89 -4.76 -3.02 9.90
N THR A 90 -4.57 -2.46 8.70
CA THR A 90 -4.43 -3.24 7.45
C THR A 90 -3.18 -2.82 6.71
N MET A 91 -2.39 -3.81 6.22
CA MET A 91 -1.38 -3.63 5.20
C MET A 91 -1.93 -4.12 3.86
N PHE A 92 -1.98 -3.26 2.85
CA PHE A 92 -2.47 -3.60 1.52
C PHE A 92 -1.41 -3.29 0.47
N ASP A 93 -0.82 -4.34 -0.12
CA ASP A 93 0.20 -4.28 -1.19
C ASP A 93 -0.32 -4.96 -2.46
N PRO A 94 -1.31 -4.38 -3.15
CA PRO A 94 -1.91 -4.98 -4.34
C PRO A 94 -0.92 -4.99 -5.51
N PRO A 95 -1.20 -5.77 -6.59
CA PRO A 95 -0.42 -5.69 -7.81
C PRO A 95 -0.42 -4.26 -8.37
N PHE A 96 0.73 -3.80 -8.84
CA PHE A 96 0.89 -2.48 -9.46
C PHE A 96 0.75 -2.52 -10.98
N LEU A 97 1.02 -3.70 -11.57
CA LEU A 97 1.04 -3.91 -13.00
C LEU A 97 -0.23 -4.63 -13.42
N HIS A 98 -0.88 -4.13 -14.46
CA HIS A 98 -2.02 -4.79 -15.09
C HIS A 98 -1.60 -5.85 -16.11
N HIS A 99 -0.39 -5.78 -16.69
CA HIS A 99 0.12 -6.76 -17.63
C HIS A 99 1.54 -7.20 -17.25
N ALA A 100 1.65 -8.41 -16.75
CA ALA A 100 2.90 -9.13 -16.71
C ALA A 100 2.85 -10.10 -17.90
N GLY A 101 3.67 -9.87 -18.94
CA GLY A 101 3.65 -10.62 -20.21
C GLY A 101 3.52 -12.13 -20.01
N GLU A 102 2.88 -12.82 -20.93
CA GLU A 102 2.74 -14.27 -20.94
C GLU A 102 4.09 -14.95 -20.66
N GLY A 103 4.13 -15.85 -19.67
CA GLY A 103 5.35 -16.54 -19.26
C GLY A 103 6.23 -15.79 -18.26
N SER A 104 5.86 -14.58 -17.81
CA SER A 104 6.62 -13.90 -16.75
C SER A 104 6.32 -14.53 -15.38
N ARG A 105 7.38 -14.65 -14.52
CA ARG A 105 7.21 -15.07 -13.12
C ARG A 105 6.22 -14.17 -12.35
N MET A 106 6.12 -12.91 -12.72
CA MET A 106 5.21 -11.92 -12.13
C MET A 106 3.76 -12.17 -12.52
N GLY A 107 3.48 -12.54 -13.78
CA GLY A 107 2.13 -12.91 -14.24
C GLY A 107 1.58 -14.16 -13.58
N ALA A 108 2.45 -15.13 -13.27
CA ALA A 108 2.06 -16.36 -12.56
C ALA A 108 1.81 -16.14 -11.05
N LEU A 109 2.30 -15.04 -10.46
CA LEU A 109 2.21 -14.75 -9.03
C LEU A 109 1.12 -13.73 -8.68
N TYR A 110 0.69 -12.90 -9.65
CA TYR A 110 -0.26 -11.82 -9.42
C TYR A 110 -1.37 -11.89 -10.46
N ALA A 111 -2.62 -11.70 -10.01
CA ALA A 111 -3.75 -11.59 -10.92
C ALA A 111 -3.48 -10.48 -11.95
N SER A 112 -3.56 -10.83 -13.24
CA SER A 112 -3.34 -9.85 -14.31
C SER A 112 -4.64 -9.12 -14.59
N TYR A 113 -4.57 -7.79 -14.58
CA TYR A 113 -5.62 -6.92 -15.09
C TYR A 113 -5.30 -6.55 -16.54
N PHE A 114 -6.30 -6.48 -17.39
CA PHE A 114 -6.09 -6.23 -18.80
C PHE A 114 -5.65 -4.79 -19.09
N ASN A 115 -6.03 -3.86 -18.19
CA ASN A 115 -5.68 -2.45 -18.34
C ASN A 115 -5.74 -1.70 -17.01
N GLN A 116 -5.20 -0.48 -17.02
CA GLN A 116 -5.16 0.42 -15.87
C GLN A 116 -6.55 0.75 -15.29
N ARG A 117 -7.57 0.86 -16.13
CA ARG A 117 -8.93 1.16 -15.69
C ARG A 117 -9.49 0.05 -14.80
N GLU A 118 -9.25 -1.21 -15.17
CA GLU A 118 -9.67 -2.37 -14.38
C GLU A 118 -8.90 -2.47 -13.07
N LEU A 119 -7.59 -2.20 -13.11
CA LEU A 119 -6.76 -2.15 -11.89
C LEU A 119 -7.27 -1.07 -10.93
N HIS A 120 -7.57 0.14 -11.42
CA HIS A 120 -8.12 1.21 -10.60
C HIS A 120 -9.54 0.91 -10.10
N ALA A 121 -10.37 0.23 -10.89
CA ALA A 121 -11.68 -0.22 -10.45
C ALA A 121 -11.56 -1.21 -9.28
N MET A 122 -10.62 -2.18 -9.37
CA MET A 122 -10.31 -3.10 -8.28
C MET A 122 -9.84 -2.35 -7.03
N TYR A 123 -8.98 -1.33 -7.16
CA TYR A 123 -8.55 -0.52 -6.01
C TYR A 123 -9.72 0.22 -5.35
N ALA A 124 -10.64 0.78 -6.15
CA ALA A 124 -11.81 1.46 -5.64
C ALA A 124 -12.75 0.52 -4.88
N ASP A 125 -12.95 -0.70 -5.39
CA ASP A 125 -13.77 -1.72 -4.72
C ASP A 125 -13.09 -2.22 -3.43
N ALA A 126 -11.78 -2.49 -3.48
CA ALA A 126 -11.00 -2.87 -2.33
C ALA A 126 -11.03 -1.80 -1.23
N LEU A 127 -10.86 -0.51 -1.59
CA LEU A 127 -10.92 0.58 -0.62
C LEU A 127 -12.28 0.69 0.09
N ARG A 128 -13.41 0.38 -0.60
CA ARG A 128 -14.74 0.31 0.02
C ARG A 128 -14.86 -0.86 0.98
N GLU A 129 -14.36 -2.03 0.59
CA GLU A 129 -14.42 -3.21 1.44
C GLU A 129 -13.49 -3.07 2.65
N LEU A 130 -12.27 -2.54 2.47
CA LEU A 130 -11.36 -2.25 3.57
C LEU A 130 -11.94 -1.19 4.52
N TRP A 131 -12.70 -0.23 4.00
CA TRP A 131 -13.46 0.69 4.84
C TRP A 131 -14.53 -0.02 5.65
N ARG A 132 -15.27 -0.96 5.05
CA ARG A 132 -16.32 -1.72 5.73
C ARG A 132 -15.75 -2.48 6.93
N VAL A 133 -14.64 -3.19 6.74
CA VAL A 133 -14.03 -4.05 7.78
C VAL A 133 -13.21 -3.24 8.80
N ALA A 134 -12.70 -2.07 8.46
CA ALA A 134 -11.89 -1.25 9.36
C ALA A 134 -12.70 -0.81 10.60
N ALA A 135 -12.11 -0.89 11.78
CA ALA A 135 -12.66 -0.33 13.01
C ALA A 135 -12.69 1.22 12.94
N PRO A 136 -13.51 1.90 13.79
CA PRO A 136 -13.37 3.35 14.00
C PRO A 136 -11.93 3.69 14.42
N ALA A 137 -11.33 4.69 13.80
CA ALA A 137 -9.91 5.03 13.89
C ALA A 137 -8.94 3.98 13.27
N GLY A 138 -9.44 2.94 12.62
CA GLY A 138 -8.63 1.92 11.97
C GLY A 138 -7.73 2.50 10.89
N ILE A 139 -6.55 1.89 10.75
CA ILE A 139 -5.46 2.33 9.86
C ILE A 139 -5.39 1.43 8.63
N LEU A 140 -5.17 2.04 7.48
CA LEU A 140 -4.85 1.36 6.23
C LEU A 140 -3.51 1.89 5.68
N ALA A 141 -2.49 1.03 5.66
CA ALA A 141 -1.26 1.27 4.92
C ALA A 141 -1.42 0.71 3.49
N PHE A 142 -1.53 1.58 2.48
CA PHE A 142 -1.73 1.19 1.09
C PHE A 142 -0.47 1.49 0.29
N LYS A 143 0.19 0.45 -0.20
CA LYS A 143 1.35 0.59 -1.07
C LYS A 143 0.93 0.60 -2.53
N CYS A 144 1.40 1.61 -3.28
CA CYS A 144 1.17 1.75 -4.71
C CYS A 144 2.37 2.34 -5.43
N GLN A 145 2.35 2.33 -6.75
CA GLN A 145 3.42 2.89 -7.57
C GLN A 145 2.85 3.60 -8.80
N ALA A 146 3.32 4.82 -9.04
CA ALA A 146 3.14 5.47 -10.33
C ALA A 146 3.95 4.74 -11.41
N LEU A 147 3.43 4.64 -12.62
CA LEU A 147 4.05 3.87 -13.69
C LEU A 147 3.95 4.56 -15.06
N ILE A 148 4.66 4.00 -16.02
CA ILE A 148 4.53 4.39 -17.42
C ILE A 148 3.85 3.24 -18.16
N GLU A 149 2.70 3.53 -18.76
CA GLU A 149 1.91 2.59 -19.52
C GLU A 149 1.70 3.12 -20.95
N ALA A 150 1.97 2.30 -21.95
CA ALA A 150 1.83 2.67 -23.36
C ALA A 150 2.42 4.05 -23.69
N GLY A 151 3.58 4.37 -23.09
CA GLY A 151 4.26 5.65 -23.29
C GLY A 151 3.59 6.84 -22.56
N LYS A 152 2.66 6.62 -21.66
CA LYS A 152 1.99 7.67 -20.85
C LYS A 152 2.31 7.50 -19.38
N PHE A 153 2.50 8.62 -18.69
CA PHE A 153 2.61 8.63 -17.23
C PHE A 153 1.25 8.44 -16.58
N VAL A 154 1.17 7.51 -15.65
CA VAL A 154 -0.02 7.23 -14.85
C VAL A 154 0.30 7.49 -13.38
N ALA A 155 -0.30 8.53 -12.82
CA ALA A 155 -0.16 8.94 -11.43
C ALA A 155 -1.07 8.08 -10.52
N THR A 156 -0.76 6.78 -10.40
CA THR A 156 -1.55 5.83 -9.60
C THR A 156 -1.64 6.24 -8.14
N ASP A 157 -0.58 6.80 -7.57
CA ASP A 157 -0.54 7.29 -6.20
C ASP A 157 -1.57 8.41 -5.96
N CYS A 158 -1.68 9.37 -6.88
CA CYS A 158 -2.71 10.42 -6.82
C CYS A 158 -4.12 9.84 -7.01
N ALA A 159 -4.28 8.87 -7.93
CA ALA A 159 -5.56 8.21 -8.14
C ALA A 159 -6.03 7.44 -6.89
N VAL A 160 -5.13 6.73 -6.22
CA VAL A 160 -5.40 6.01 -4.95
C VAL A 160 -5.86 7.00 -3.89
N LEU A 161 -5.17 8.13 -3.70
CA LEU A 161 -5.59 9.19 -2.77
C LEU A 161 -7.01 9.66 -3.08
N GLY A 162 -7.29 9.99 -4.33
CA GLY A 162 -8.63 10.46 -4.74
C GLY A 162 -9.73 9.41 -4.54
N MET A 163 -9.44 8.13 -4.76
CA MET A 163 -10.39 7.04 -4.50
C MET A 163 -10.61 6.82 -3.00
N ALA A 164 -9.55 6.85 -2.19
CA ALA A 164 -9.63 6.68 -0.74
C ALA A 164 -10.48 7.80 -0.10
N VAL A 165 -10.22 9.06 -0.44
CA VAL A 165 -10.98 10.22 0.05
C VAL A 165 -12.46 10.14 -0.33
N LYS A 166 -12.79 9.69 -1.55
CA LYS A 166 -14.20 9.51 -1.99
C LYS A 166 -14.94 8.45 -1.17
N VAL A 167 -14.24 7.42 -0.66
CA VAL A 167 -14.83 6.40 0.23
C VAL A 167 -15.02 6.96 1.64
N GLY A 168 -14.23 7.95 2.04
CA GLY A 168 -14.29 8.59 3.36
C GLY A 168 -13.02 8.40 4.19
N TRP A 169 -11.98 7.75 3.66
CA TRP A 169 -10.68 7.67 4.29
C TRP A 169 -10.07 9.07 4.42
N VAL A 170 -9.35 9.30 5.52
CA VAL A 170 -8.53 10.50 5.74
C VAL A 170 -7.06 10.10 5.58
N ASP A 171 -6.34 10.80 4.73
CA ASP A 171 -4.90 10.66 4.60
C ASP A 171 -4.20 11.29 5.81
N VAL A 172 -3.44 10.50 6.53
CA VAL A 172 -2.77 10.93 7.77
C VAL A 172 -1.25 10.95 7.63
N ASP A 173 -0.70 10.17 6.69
CA ASP A 173 0.74 10.16 6.43
C ASP A 173 1.07 9.58 5.05
N ARG A 174 2.33 9.80 4.59
CA ARG A 174 2.83 9.29 3.32
C ARG A 174 4.32 9.00 3.40
N PHE A 175 4.71 7.77 3.01
CA PHE A 175 6.12 7.38 2.93
C PHE A 175 6.50 7.00 1.50
N THR A 176 7.77 7.25 1.14
CA THR A 176 8.32 6.88 -0.16
C THR A 176 9.43 5.85 0.01
N LEU A 177 9.22 4.68 -0.58
CA LEU A 177 10.26 3.66 -0.72
C LEU A 177 11.03 3.91 -2.01
N VAL A 178 12.33 4.09 -1.93
CA VAL A 178 13.21 4.20 -3.10
C VAL A 178 13.91 2.88 -3.35
N SER A 179 13.73 2.29 -4.52
CA SER A 179 14.42 1.06 -4.91
C SER A 179 15.83 1.36 -5.41
N LYS A 180 16.82 0.64 -4.89
CA LYS A 180 18.21 0.73 -5.37
C LYS A 180 18.39 0.06 -6.74
N ASN A 181 17.62 -1.01 -6.98
CA ASN A 181 17.68 -1.80 -8.20
C ASN A 181 16.34 -1.76 -8.91
N ARG A 182 16.38 -1.63 -10.23
CA ARG A 182 15.20 -1.73 -11.09
C ARG A 182 15.32 -2.96 -11.98
N ILE A 183 14.19 -3.63 -12.22
CA ILE A 183 14.07 -4.60 -13.31
C ILE A 183 14.31 -3.83 -14.60
N LYS A 184 15.35 -4.21 -15.35
CA LYS A 184 15.66 -3.61 -16.65
C LYS A 184 14.51 -3.94 -17.61
N GLY A 185 13.75 -2.93 -18.03
CA GLY A 185 12.84 -3.04 -19.16
C GLY A 185 13.64 -3.11 -20.48
N HIS A 186 12.95 -3.36 -21.60
CA HIS A 186 13.53 -3.34 -22.94
C HIS A 186 14.30 -2.03 -23.18
N ASN A 187 15.49 -2.15 -23.77
CA ASN A 187 16.26 -0.99 -24.21
C ASN A 187 15.46 -0.28 -25.31
N HIS A 188 15.02 0.92 -25.02
CA HIS A 188 14.57 1.86 -26.03
C HIS A 188 15.74 2.77 -26.36
N ASP A 189 16.00 2.99 -27.64
CA ASP A 189 17.08 3.86 -28.14
C ASP A 189 16.92 5.31 -27.67
N ARG A 190 15.72 5.69 -27.25
CA ARG A 190 15.40 6.99 -26.70
C ARG A 190 14.51 6.89 -25.46
N GLN A 191 14.97 7.48 -24.36
CA GLN A 191 14.16 7.61 -23.16
C GLN A 191 13.22 8.82 -23.29
N VAL A 192 11.91 8.58 -23.17
CA VAL A 192 10.85 9.62 -23.25
C VAL A 192 10.36 10.01 -21.85
N HIS A 193 10.37 9.09 -20.88
CA HIS A 193 9.93 9.33 -19.52
C HIS A 193 11.00 8.98 -18.51
N SER A 194 10.98 9.63 -17.34
CA SER A 194 11.82 9.25 -16.21
C SER A 194 11.51 7.82 -15.77
N ARG A 195 12.55 7.07 -15.42
CA ARG A 195 12.39 5.72 -14.85
C ARG A 195 11.88 5.83 -13.42
N ARG A 196 10.90 5.00 -13.06
CA ARG A 196 10.36 4.95 -11.69
C ARG A 196 11.20 4.04 -10.81
N TYR A 197 11.66 4.56 -9.69
CA TYR A 197 12.42 3.85 -8.67
C TYR A 197 11.75 3.92 -7.31
N ASP A 198 10.57 4.51 -7.24
CA ASP A 198 9.84 4.80 -6.02
C ASP A 198 8.50 4.06 -5.97
N SER A 199 8.10 3.70 -4.76
CA SER A 199 6.75 3.29 -4.41
C SER A 199 6.26 4.17 -3.27
N THR A 200 4.98 4.45 -3.24
CA THR A 200 4.33 5.24 -2.21
C THR A 200 3.57 4.32 -1.25
N PHE A 201 3.76 4.55 0.05
CA PHE A 201 2.88 4.04 1.09
C PHE A 201 2.02 5.19 1.57
N TRP A 202 0.75 5.18 1.23
CA TRP A 202 -0.26 6.02 1.84
C TRP A 202 -0.68 5.41 3.18
N VAL A 203 -0.81 6.24 4.21
CA VAL A 203 -1.43 5.86 5.46
C VAL A 203 -2.74 6.59 5.56
N PHE A 204 -3.82 5.84 5.61
CA PHE A 204 -5.17 6.35 5.74
C PHE A 204 -5.75 5.94 7.09
N GLN A 205 -6.62 6.77 7.62
CA GLN A 205 -7.36 6.48 8.84
C GLN A 205 -8.87 6.55 8.57
N ARG A 206 -9.61 5.57 9.11
CA ARG A 206 -11.06 5.67 9.20
C ARG A 206 -11.43 6.60 10.35
N PRO A 207 -12.19 7.70 10.14
CA PRO A 207 -12.63 8.59 11.21
C PRO A 207 -13.41 7.85 12.29
N ARG A 208 -13.32 8.34 13.53
CA ARG A 208 -14.09 7.80 14.69
C ARG A 208 -15.58 8.09 14.63
N GLY A 209 -16.03 9.04 13.80
CA GLY A 209 -17.41 9.46 13.65
C GLY A 209 -17.76 9.81 12.19
N ARG A 210 -19.00 10.19 11.92
CA ARG A 210 -19.39 10.66 10.57
C ARG A 210 -18.54 11.86 10.18
N VAL A 211 -17.76 11.75 9.12
CA VAL A 211 -17.15 12.90 8.44
C VAL A 211 -18.32 13.72 7.87
N ARG A 212 -18.55 14.93 8.40
CA ARG A 212 -19.37 15.90 7.68
C ARG A 212 -18.65 16.18 6.36
N SER A 213 -19.28 15.84 5.25
CA SER A 213 -18.76 16.11 3.92
C SER A 213 -18.38 17.58 3.82
N PHE A 214 -17.09 17.87 3.72
CA PHE A 214 -16.57 19.24 3.51
C PHE A 214 -16.83 19.74 2.08
N MET A 215 -17.48 18.90 1.24
CA MET A 215 -17.80 19.21 -0.17
C MET A 215 -19.24 19.69 -0.39
N ALA A 216 -19.97 20.05 0.64
CA ALA A 216 -21.28 20.68 0.50
C ALA A 216 -21.17 22.19 0.71
N GLY A 217 -20.64 22.90 -0.31
CA GLY A 217 -20.61 24.36 -0.26
C GLY A 217 -19.52 25.00 -1.10
N ALA A 218 -19.54 24.75 -2.39
CA ALA A 218 -19.03 25.71 -3.35
C ALA A 218 -20.20 26.14 -4.25
N PRO A 219 -20.48 27.46 -4.35
CA PRO A 219 -21.53 28.00 -5.19
C PRO A 219 -21.27 27.78 -6.69
#